data_0448e0e0053a979b172985b6fcc9c37f
#
_entry.id   0448e0e0053a979b172985b6fcc9c37f
#
_cell.length_a   1.000
_cell.length_b   1.000
_cell.length_c   1.000
_cell.angle_alpha   90.00
_cell.angle_beta   90.00
_cell.angle_gamma   90.00
#
_symmetry.space_group_name_H-M   'P 1'
#
loop_
_entity.id
_entity.type
_entity.pdbx_description
1 polymer ?
#
loop_
_entity_poly.entity_id
_entity_poly.type
_entity_poly.pdbx_seq_one_letter_code
_entity_poly.pdbx_strand_id
1 'polypeptide(L)'
;SDGIGFDLTYNRFSHGIFNPFDGNIGIGSALFPNAYAGLKWNKHHLLDFGLLYRPLNILSIGLVTQFNDEFTKYNSATLGFALRPFLKHRLTVGADMLLTEADSLFIYPHLTIEPMDGILLSARSNADFDDFQINLAFNFGKETVYSPSTYNDAEKFNGGIGFYTRSQQQKSIFKKKAKDTKKLIRMKLSGLFIEEKPVDASFFDQIFNNPEKGIQLRTWIDEIDSYTEDSEIDGMIIEMGHVKASFSKFGEMYSALKRFKDAGKTIYVYADKGISNFDYLLVSMADEIYLNEYTGIYLTGIRVKVTFFRGLLDTLLIVPEVFRVEHEGKSYKTAADPFLNRKMSDEMRENYGELADDLYKLFVGYISEGRSWDENHTQEIIDNGPYYIPQDAIAAGLADSIMYPDQFDDY
;
A
#
# COMPACT_ATOMS: atom_id res chain seq x y z
N SER A 1 4.58 -2.96 -11.17
CA SER A 1 5.52 -4.09 -11.40
C SER A 1 5.69 -4.26 -12.88
N ASP A 2 6.94 -4.14 -13.31
CA ASP A 2 7.34 -4.33 -14.69
C ASP A 2 7.29 -5.83 -15.01
N GLY A 3 6.72 -6.19 -16.14
CA GLY A 3 6.56 -7.57 -16.55
C GLY A 3 7.01 -7.79 -17.99
N ILE A 4 7.82 -8.84 -18.21
CA ILE A 4 8.10 -9.35 -19.54
C ILE A 4 7.18 -10.56 -19.74
N GLY A 5 6.30 -10.49 -20.73
CA GLY A 5 5.40 -11.60 -21.08
C GLY A 5 5.86 -12.29 -22.35
N PHE A 6 5.94 -13.63 -22.31
CA PHE A 6 6.08 -14.46 -23.48
C PHE A 6 4.77 -15.19 -23.71
N ASP A 7 4.19 -15.07 -24.91
CA ASP A 7 3.03 -15.84 -25.32
C ASP A 7 3.45 -16.72 -26.50
N LEU A 8 3.35 -18.04 -26.29
CA LEU A 8 3.58 -19.05 -27.32
C LEU A 8 2.25 -19.75 -27.58
N THR A 9 1.61 -19.44 -28.69
CA THR A 9 0.38 -20.08 -29.10
C THR A 9 0.68 -21.18 -30.13
N TYR A 10 0.28 -22.42 -29.81
CA TYR A 10 0.34 -23.53 -30.74
C TYR A 10 -1.02 -23.63 -31.46
N ASN A 11 -1.06 -23.31 -32.77
CA ASN A 11 -2.23 -23.49 -33.60
C ASN A 11 -2.10 -24.78 -34.42
N ARG A 12 -2.95 -25.77 -34.12
CA ARG A 12 -3.16 -26.93 -34.93
C ARG A 12 -4.41 -26.72 -35.78
N PHE A 13 -4.26 -26.71 -37.07
CA PHE A 13 -5.25 -26.74 -38.13
C PHE A 13 -5.34 -25.48 -39.02
N SER A 14 -4.58 -25.52 -40.09
CA SER A 14 -5.06 -25.24 -41.46
C SER A 14 -4.17 -25.98 -42.44
N HIS A 15 -4.79 -26.94 -43.20
CA HIS A 15 -4.25 -27.53 -44.41
C HIS A 15 -2.76 -27.91 -44.45
N GLY A 16 -2.37 -28.97 -43.71
CA GLY A 16 -1.25 -29.81 -44.12
C GLY A 16 0.19 -29.29 -43.96
N ILE A 17 0.39 -28.07 -43.47
CA ILE A 17 1.73 -27.55 -43.23
C ILE A 17 1.86 -27.24 -41.72
N PHE A 18 2.75 -27.97 -41.07
CA PHE A 18 3.15 -27.74 -39.68
C PHE A 18 3.83 -26.37 -39.60
N ASN A 19 3.13 -25.37 -39.02
CA ASN A 19 3.74 -24.15 -38.55
C ASN A 19 3.57 -24.11 -37.01
N PRO A 20 4.52 -24.70 -36.26
CA PRO A 20 4.26 -25.07 -34.84
C PRO A 20 4.28 -23.93 -33.84
N PHE A 21 4.73 -22.74 -34.21
CA PHE A 21 4.89 -21.67 -33.21
C PHE A 21 4.42 -20.33 -33.74
N ASP A 22 3.28 -19.83 -33.20
CA ASP A 22 2.96 -18.43 -33.19
C ASP A 22 3.49 -17.84 -31.88
N GLY A 23 4.64 -17.17 -31.95
CA GLY A 23 5.27 -16.54 -30.79
C GLY A 23 5.04 -15.04 -30.78
N ASN A 24 4.66 -14.53 -29.64
CA ASN A 24 4.58 -13.11 -29.34
C ASN A 24 5.54 -12.78 -28.20
N ILE A 25 6.24 -11.66 -28.30
CA ILE A 25 7.07 -11.12 -27.23
C ILE A 25 6.45 -9.78 -26.83
N GLY A 26 6.14 -9.63 -25.54
CA GLY A 26 5.58 -8.40 -25.02
C GLY A 26 6.33 -7.92 -23.78
N ILE A 27 6.42 -6.61 -23.67
CA ILE A 27 6.96 -5.92 -22.51
C ILE A 27 5.95 -4.91 -22.03
N GLY A 28 5.71 -4.82 -20.74
CA GLY A 28 4.76 -3.86 -20.16
C GLY A 28 5.24 -3.31 -18.83
N SER A 29 4.91 -2.05 -18.58
CA SER A 29 5.26 -1.31 -17.38
C SER A 29 4.11 -0.44 -16.90
N ALA A 30 4.08 -0.17 -15.59
CA ALA A 30 3.24 0.87 -15.03
C ALA A 30 3.88 2.24 -15.33
N LEU A 31 3.10 3.16 -15.91
CA LEU A 31 3.51 4.54 -16.16
C LEU A 31 3.31 5.42 -14.91
N PHE A 32 2.15 5.27 -14.27
CA PHE A 32 1.76 5.94 -13.02
C PHE A 32 0.62 5.12 -12.36
N PRO A 33 0.16 5.45 -11.15
CA PRO A 33 -0.90 4.70 -10.50
C PRO A 33 -2.12 4.51 -11.42
N ASN A 34 -2.53 3.25 -11.58
CA ASN A 34 -3.67 2.82 -12.41
C ASN A 34 -3.51 2.99 -13.94
N ALA A 35 -2.32 3.33 -14.44
CA ALA A 35 -2.03 3.42 -15.87
C ALA A 35 -0.84 2.56 -16.26
N TYR A 36 -0.99 1.83 -17.34
CA TYR A 36 -0.02 0.84 -17.82
C TYR A 36 0.18 1.01 -19.33
N ALA A 37 1.40 0.81 -19.79
CA ALA A 37 1.70 0.73 -21.23
C ALA A 37 2.42 -0.56 -21.55
N GLY A 38 2.28 -1.02 -22.78
CA GLY A 38 2.93 -2.21 -23.26
C GLY A 38 3.21 -2.17 -24.73
N LEU A 39 4.22 -2.92 -25.13
CA LEU A 39 4.59 -3.20 -26.50
C LEU A 39 4.57 -4.70 -26.69
N LYS A 40 4.01 -5.17 -27.82
CA LYS A 40 3.99 -6.58 -28.19
C LYS A 40 4.40 -6.70 -29.64
N TRP A 41 5.36 -7.55 -29.90
CA TRP A 41 5.80 -7.89 -31.24
C TRP A 41 5.44 -9.34 -31.56
N ASN A 42 5.00 -9.59 -32.78
CA ASN A 42 4.68 -10.93 -33.26
C ASN A 42 5.54 -11.33 -34.49
N LYS A 43 5.59 -12.62 -34.77
CA LYS A 43 6.37 -13.17 -35.90
C LYS A 43 5.86 -12.72 -37.28
N HIS A 44 4.65 -12.15 -37.39
CA HIS A 44 4.10 -11.63 -38.63
C HIS A 44 4.49 -10.17 -38.89
N HIS A 45 5.54 -9.70 -38.24
CA HIS A 45 6.03 -8.33 -38.36
C HIS A 45 5.00 -7.27 -37.99
N LEU A 46 4.17 -7.57 -36.97
CA LEU A 46 3.20 -6.62 -36.41
C LEU A 46 3.65 -6.20 -35.03
N LEU A 47 3.56 -4.91 -34.78
CA LEU A 47 3.86 -4.29 -33.48
C LEU A 47 2.59 -3.70 -32.89
N ASP A 48 2.22 -4.19 -31.72
CA ASP A 48 1.08 -3.67 -30.95
C ASP A 48 1.60 -2.73 -29.87
N PHE A 49 1.05 -1.54 -29.80
CA PHE A 49 1.22 -0.61 -28.69
C PHE A 49 -0.07 -0.56 -27.89
N GLY A 50 0.01 -0.84 -26.59
CA GLY A 50 -1.13 -0.89 -25.70
C GLY A 50 -1.05 0.12 -24.55
N LEU A 51 -2.17 0.75 -24.26
CA LEU A 51 -2.39 1.56 -23.05
C LEU A 51 -3.57 1.01 -22.28
N LEU A 52 -3.46 0.90 -20.97
CA LEU A 52 -4.54 0.52 -20.06
C LEU A 52 -4.65 1.54 -18.95
N TYR A 53 -5.82 2.11 -18.76
CA TYR A 53 -6.11 3.02 -17.67
C TYR A 53 -7.30 2.53 -16.83
N ARG A 54 -7.15 2.55 -15.51
CA ARG A 54 -8.17 2.12 -14.54
C ARG A 54 -8.51 3.29 -13.61
N PRO A 55 -9.37 4.23 -14.06
CA PRO A 55 -9.72 5.40 -13.25
C PRO A 55 -10.41 5.01 -11.93
N LEU A 56 -11.11 3.89 -11.93
CA LEU A 56 -11.83 3.33 -10.79
C LEU A 56 -11.59 1.82 -10.72
N ASN A 57 -11.73 1.24 -9.53
CA ASN A 57 -11.61 -0.22 -9.34
C ASN A 57 -12.64 -1.02 -10.16
N ILE A 58 -13.75 -0.39 -10.53
CA ILE A 58 -14.84 -0.99 -11.32
C ILE A 58 -14.71 -0.76 -12.84
N LEU A 59 -13.88 0.19 -13.28
CA LEU A 59 -13.79 0.60 -14.69
C LEU A 59 -12.36 0.46 -15.22
N SER A 60 -12.23 -0.16 -16.38
CA SER A 60 -11.00 -0.21 -17.17
C SER A 60 -11.23 0.30 -18.57
N ILE A 61 -10.31 1.08 -19.10
CA ILE A 61 -10.31 1.61 -20.47
C ILE A 61 -8.97 1.20 -21.10
N GLY A 62 -9.01 0.55 -22.24
CA GLY A 62 -7.83 0.07 -22.96
C GLY A 62 -7.79 0.61 -24.37
N LEU A 63 -6.62 0.92 -24.86
CA LEU A 63 -6.35 1.27 -26.26
C LEU A 63 -5.20 0.37 -26.74
N VAL A 64 -5.40 -0.28 -27.85
CA VAL A 64 -4.33 -1.03 -28.55
C VAL A 64 -4.29 -0.55 -29.99
N THR A 65 -3.11 -0.17 -30.44
CA THR A 65 -2.86 0.19 -31.85
C THR A 65 -1.86 -0.78 -32.43
N GLN A 66 -2.13 -1.27 -33.61
CA GLN A 66 -1.30 -2.22 -34.34
C GLN A 66 -0.68 -1.58 -35.57
N PHE A 67 0.62 -1.71 -35.72
CA PHE A 67 1.41 -1.23 -36.84
C PHE A 67 2.20 -2.39 -37.46
N ASN A 68 2.63 -2.22 -38.75
CA ASN A 68 3.70 -3.05 -39.26
C ASN A 68 5.03 -2.74 -38.57
N ASP A 69 6.00 -3.62 -38.66
CA ASP A 69 7.33 -3.52 -37.99
C ASP A 69 8.16 -2.31 -38.46
N GLU A 70 7.88 -1.78 -39.64
CA GLU A 70 8.53 -0.58 -40.16
C GLU A 70 7.86 0.72 -39.71
N PHE A 71 6.75 0.66 -38.94
CA PHE A 71 5.89 1.81 -38.59
C PHE A 71 5.38 2.64 -39.76
N THR A 72 5.43 2.07 -40.96
CA THR A 72 5.01 2.76 -42.17
C THR A 72 3.52 2.66 -42.44
N LYS A 73 2.86 1.69 -41.83
CA LYS A 73 1.46 1.38 -42.07
C LYS A 73 0.73 1.06 -40.78
N TYR A 74 -0.36 1.81 -40.55
CA TYR A 74 -1.36 1.53 -39.53
C TYR A 74 -2.23 0.35 -39.99
N ASN A 75 -2.45 -0.62 -39.11
CA ASN A 75 -3.24 -1.81 -39.41
C ASN A 75 -4.61 -1.77 -38.71
N SER A 76 -4.62 -1.50 -37.41
CA SER A 76 -5.86 -1.42 -36.63
C SER A 76 -5.70 -0.66 -35.32
N ALA A 77 -6.81 -0.17 -34.77
CA ALA A 77 -6.90 0.30 -33.39
C ALA A 77 -8.09 -0.36 -32.70
N THR A 78 -7.89 -0.75 -31.45
CA THR A 78 -8.94 -1.29 -30.59
C THR A 78 -9.08 -0.41 -29.37
N LEU A 79 -10.28 0.10 -29.14
CA LEU A 79 -10.66 0.79 -27.91
C LEU A 79 -11.56 -0.13 -27.10
N GLY A 80 -11.10 -0.51 -25.89
CA GLY A 80 -11.81 -1.43 -25.01
C GLY A 80 -12.34 -0.75 -23.76
N PHE A 81 -13.54 -1.14 -23.32
CA PHE A 81 -14.14 -0.76 -22.06
C PHE A 81 -14.53 -2.00 -21.28
N ALA A 82 -14.23 -2.05 -19.99
CA ALA A 82 -14.63 -3.15 -19.13
C ALA A 82 -15.09 -2.66 -17.75
N LEU A 83 -16.21 -3.22 -17.30
CA LEU A 83 -16.82 -2.95 -16.00
C LEU A 83 -16.78 -4.21 -15.12
N ARG A 84 -16.51 -4.00 -13.82
CA ARG A 84 -16.54 -5.02 -12.75
C ARG A 84 -17.59 -4.65 -11.71
N PRO A 85 -18.87 -5.00 -11.93
CA PRO A 85 -19.98 -4.47 -11.14
C PRO A 85 -19.94 -4.81 -9.65
N PHE A 86 -19.25 -5.87 -9.25
CA PHE A 86 -19.21 -6.33 -7.85
C PHE A 86 -17.88 -6.05 -7.13
N LEU A 87 -17.02 -5.17 -7.65
CA LEU A 87 -15.67 -4.91 -7.11
C LEU A 87 -14.77 -6.17 -6.97
N LYS A 88 -15.32 -7.35 -7.23
CA LYS A 88 -14.61 -8.64 -7.22
C LYS A 88 -14.32 -9.05 -8.66
N HIS A 89 -13.18 -9.71 -8.88
CA HIS A 89 -12.78 -10.19 -10.23
C HIS A 89 -13.69 -11.29 -10.81
N ARG A 90 -14.80 -11.64 -10.12
CA ARG A 90 -15.68 -12.74 -10.51
C ARG A 90 -16.54 -12.48 -11.73
N LEU A 91 -16.79 -11.21 -12.05
CA LEU A 91 -17.56 -10.82 -13.24
C LEU A 91 -16.92 -9.59 -13.88
N THR A 92 -16.63 -9.68 -15.17
CA THR A 92 -16.21 -8.55 -16.00
C THR A 92 -17.09 -8.53 -17.26
N VAL A 93 -17.71 -7.41 -17.55
CA VAL A 93 -18.50 -7.18 -18.75
C VAL A 93 -17.85 -6.04 -19.51
N GLY A 94 -17.70 -6.17 -20.82
CA GLY A 94 -17.09 -5.11 -21.60
C GLY A 94 -17.42 -5.19 -23.09
N ALA A 95 -16.86 -4.25 -23.83
CA ALA A 95 -16.90 -4.21 -25.26
C ALA A 95 -15.62 -3.61 -25.84
N ASP A 96 -15.14 -4.20 -26.92
CA ASP A 96 -14.02 -3.71 -27.71
C ASP A 96 -14.55 -3.15 -29.04
N MET A 97 -14.08 -1.96 -29.39
CA MET A 97 -14.34 -1.33 -30.67
C MET A 97 -13.07 -1.41 -31.50
N LEU A 98 -13.11 -2.18 -32.59
CA LEU A 98 -11.99 -2.38 -33.51
C LEU A 98 -12.21 -1.51 -34.76
N LEU A 99 -11.29 -0.59 -35.01
CA LEU A 99 -11.17 0.17 -36.23
C LEU A 99 -10.05 -0.42 -37.09
N THR A 100 -10.36 -0.80 -38.33
CA THR A 100 -9.39 -1.37 -39.28
C THR A 100 -8.88 -0.32 -40.25
N GLU A 101 -7.83 -0.62 -41.02
CA GLU A 101 -7.27 0.21 -42.07
C GLU A 101 -8.30 0.62 -43.14
N ALA A 102 -9.31 -0.22 -43.36
CA ALA A 102 -10.39 0.03 -44.32
C ALA A 102 -11.53 0.93 -43.79
N ASP A 103 -11.29 1.65 -42.67
CA ASP A 103 -12.29 2.49 -41.97
C ASP A 103 -13.57 1.72 -41.54
N SER A 104 -13.44 0.41 -41.37
CA SER A 104 -14.54 -0.43 -40.90
C SER A 104 -14.49 -0.51 -39.39
N LEU A 105 -15.61 -0.22 -38.70
CA LEU A 105 -15.78 -0.31 -37.27
C LEU A 105 -16.52 -1.60 -36.90
N PHE A 106 -15.88 -2.40 -36.06
CA PHE A 106 -16.45 -3.63 -35.48
C PHE A 106 -16.57 -3.50 -33.99
N ILE A 107 -17.67 -3.98 -33.41
CA ILE A 107 -17.91 -3.99 -31.97
C ILE A 107 -17.95 -5.43 -31.49
N TYR A 108 -17.17 -5.72 -30.46
CA TYR A 108 -17.05 -7.04 -29.84
C TYR A 108 -17.43 -6.99 -28.37
N PRO A 109 -18.71 -7.22 -28.01
CA PRO A 109 -19.08 -7.42 -26.61
C PRO A 109 -18.37 -8.65 -26.04
N HIS A 110 -17.95 -8.53 -24.78
CA HIS A 110 -17.29 -9.65 -24.09
C HIS A 110 -17.72 -9.75 -22.63
N LEU A 111 -17.70 -10.98 -22.12
CA LEU A 111 -18.02 -11.34 -20.76
C LEU A 111 -16.92 -12.25 -20.23
N THR A 112 -16.45 -12.00 -19.01
CA THR A 112 -15.57 -12.93 -18.29
C THR A 112 -16.14 -13.20 -16.92
N ILE A 113 -16.28 -14.48 -16.57
CA ILE A 113 -16.69 -14.91 -15.25
C ILE A 113 -15.66 -15.82 -14.62
N GLU A 114 -15.49 -15.71 -13.30
CA GLU A 114 -14.71 -16.61 -12.46
C GLU A 114 -15.68 -17.32 -11.50
N PRO A 115 -16.33 -18.42 -11.93
CA PRO A 115 -17.33 -19.13 -11.10
C PRO A 115 -16.73 -19.72 -9.84
N MET A 116 -15.48 -20.12 -9.90
CA MET A 116 -14.66 -20.63 -8.79
C MET A 116 -13.25 -20.05 -8.91
N ASP A 117 -12.55 -19.96 -7.78
CA ASP A 117 -11.17 -19.49 -7.78
C ASP A 117 -10.31 -20.29 -8.77
N GLY A 118 -9.68 -19.58 -9.69
CA GLY A 118 -8.79 -20.17 -10.68
C GLY A 118 -9.45 -20.76 -11.93
N ILE A 119 -10.77 -20.73 -12.06
CA ILE A 119 -11.48 -21.12 -13.29
C ILE A 119 -12.06 -19.85 -13.92
N LEU A 120 -11.60 -19.51 -15.12
CA LEU A 120 -12.14 -18.38 -15.87
C LEU A 120 -12.85 -18.88 -17.13
N LEU A 121 -14.05 -18.37 -17.35
CA LEU A 121 -14.79 -18.55 -18.58
C LEU A 121 -15.00 -17.19 -19.22
N SER A 122 -14.47 -17.00 -20.44
CA SER A 122 -14.63 -15.79 -21.22
C SER A 122 -15.39 -16.08 -22.48
N ALA A 123 -16.32 -15.21 -22.82
CA ALA A 123 -17.05 -15.22 -24.09
C ALA A 123 -16.92 -13.86 -24.77
N ARG A 124 -16.70 -13.85 -26.06
CA ARG A 124 -16.63 -12.66 -26.91
C ARG A 124 -17.43 -12.96 -28.19
N SER A 125 -18.12 -11.99 -28.71
CA SER A 125 -18.85 -12.11 -29.99
C SER A 125 -18.67 -10.84 -30.79
N ASN A 126 -18.96 -10.88 -32.11
CA ASN A 126 -19.23 -9.66 -32.87
C ASN A 126 -20.64 -9.11 -32.52
N ALA A 127 -20.98 -7.94 -33.05
CA ALA A 127 -22.26 -7.28 -32.77
C ALA A 127 -23.46 -8.05 -33.30
N ASP A 128 -23.30 -8.81 -34.39
CA ASP A 128 -24.37 -9.57 -35.06
C ASP A 128 -24.57 -10.96 -34.45
N PHE A 129 -23.70 -11.35 -33.51
CA PHE A 129 -23.74 -12.65 -32.82
C PHE A 129 -23.59 -13.88 -33.73
N ASP A 130 -22.90 -13.74 -34.87
CA ASP A 130 -22.63 -14.81 -35.82
C ASP A 130 -21.22 -15.37 -35.68
N ASP A 131 -20.28 -14.63 -35.01
CA ASP A 131 -18.97 -15.07 -34.62
C ASP A 131 -18.84 -15.14 -33.06
N PHE A 132 -18.51 -16.31 -32.53
CA PHE A 132 -18.33 -16.51 -31.10
C PHE A 132 -16.93 -16.99 -30.80
N GLN A 133 -16.33 -16.40 -29.78
CA GLN A 133 -15.11 -16.90 -29.16
C GLN A 133 -15.38 -17.23 -27.69
N ILE A 134 -15.14 -18.47 -27.30
CA ILE A 134 -15.24 -18.93 -25.91
C ILE A 134 -13.85 -19.36 -25.47
N ASN A 135 -13.43 -18.94 -24.30
CA ASN A 135 -12.15 -19.32 -23.72
C ASN A 135 -12.37 -19.83 -22.30
N LEU A 136 -11.91 -21.03 -22.03
CA LEU A 136 -11.87 -21.64 -20.71
C LEU A 136 -10.43 -21.67 -20.22
N ALA A 137 -10.15 -21.07 -19.06
CA ALA A 137 -8.83 -21.04 -18.50
C ALA A 137 -8.79 -21.59 -17.05
N PHE A 138 -7.72 -22.30 -16.74
CA PHE A 138 -7.43 -22.89 -15.45
C PHE A 138 -6.13 -22.32 -14.91
N ASN A 139 -6.18 -21.64 -13.79
CA ASN A 139 -5.02 -21.08 -13.12
C ASN A 139 -4.46 -22.04 -12.07
N PHE A 140 -3.15 -22.25 -12.10
CA PHE A 140 -2.39 -23.11 -11.19
C PHE A 140 -1.39 -22.29 -10.35
N GLY A 141 -1.73 -21.05 -10.07
CA GLY A 141 -0.86 -20.10 -9.38
C GLY A 141 -0.17 -19.15 -10.37
N LYS A 142 1.06 -19.38 -10.74
CA LYS A 142 1.76 -18.60 -11.77
C LYS A 142 1.47 -19.08 -13.18
N GLU A 143 1.10 -20.34 -13.35
CA GLU A 143 0.80 -20.98 -14.62
C GLU A 143 -0.70 -20.94 -14.92
N THR A 144 -1.03 -20.79 -16.20
CA THR A 144 -2.40 -20.86 -16.70
C THR A 144 -2.44 -21.72 -17.96
N VAL A 145 -3.35 -22.68 -17.95
CA VAL A 145 -3.72 -23.45 -19.15
C VAL A 145 -5.05 -22.89 -19.63
N TYR A 146 -5.19 -22.61 -20.92
CA TYR A 146 -6.41 -22.09 -21.49
C TYR A 146 -6.76 -22.79 -22.81
N SER A 147 -8.04 -22.84 -23.10
CA SER A 147 -8.57 -23.45 -24.33
C SER A 147 -9.46 -22.44 -25.05
N PRO A 148 -8.93 -21.70 -26.05
CA PRO A 148 -9.73 -20.86 -26.90
C PRO A 148 -10.50 -21.72 -27.90
N SER A 149 -11.77 -21.36 -28.12
CA SER A 149 -12.64 -21.98 -29.11
C SER A 149 -13.35 -20.88 -29.85
N THR A 150 -13.30 -20.92 -31.18
CA THR A 150 -14.01 -19.98 -32.07
C THR A 150 -15.01 -20.72 -32.94
N TYR A 151 -16.18 -20.14 -33.06
CA TYR A 151 -17.25 -20.61 -33.93
C TYR A 151 -17.66 -19.45 -34.85
N ASN A 152 -17.87 -19.72 -36.14
CA ASN A 152 -18.41 -18.75 -37.10
C ASN A 152 -19.52 -19.38 -37.94
N ASP A 153 -20.33 -18.54 -38.62
CA ASP A 153 -21.50 -18.93 -39.42
C ASP A 153 -21.16 -19.91 -40.57
N ALA A 154 -19.90 -20.05 -40.94
CA ALA A 154 -19.45 -21.04 -41.93
C ALA A 154 -19.29 -22.46 -41.32
N GLU A 155 -19.89 -22.73 -40.15
CA GLU A 155 -19.83 -24.03 -39.39
C GLU A 155 -18.40 -24.49 -39.10
N LYS A 156 -17.45 -23.59 -39.02
CA LYS A 156 -16.05 -23.93 -38.69
C LYS A 156 -15.82 -23.70 -37.20
N PHE A 157 -15.72 -24.81 -36.47
CA PHE A 157 -15.23 -24.82 -35.13
C PHE A 157 -13.71 -24.93 -35.13
N ASN A 158 -13.01 -23.94 -34.54
CA ASN A 158 -11.59 -23.97 -34.29
C ASN A 158 -11.37 -23.94 -32.78
N GLY A 159 -10.52 -24.81 -32.27
CA GLY A 159 -10.15 -24.83 -30.87
C GLY A 159 -8.68 -25.15 -30.70
N GLY A 160 -8.12 -24.74 -29.58
CA GLY A 160 -6.73 -24.95 -29.24
C GLY A 160 -6.53 -25.11 -27.74
N ILE A 161 -5.30 -25.39 -27.34
CA ILE A 161 -4.85 -25.35 -25.95
C ILE A 161 -3.62 -24.48 -25.92
N GLY A 162 -3.62 -23.51 -25.01
CA GLY A 162 -2.48 -22.64 -24.75
C GLY A 162 -2.03 -22.72 -23.31
N PHE A 163 -0.80 -22.30 -23.10
CA PHE A 163 -0.19 -22.24 -21.78
C PHE A 163 0.58 -20.92 -21.66
N TYR A 164 0.49 -20.26 -20.50
CA TYR A 164 1.33 -19.12 -20.20
C TYR A 164 1.68 -19.05 -18.71
N THR A 165 2.81 -18.42 -18.42
CA THR A 165 3.31 -18.18 -17.06
C THR A 165 3.28 -16.68 -16.76
N ARG A 166 2.92 -16.31 -15.54
CA ARG A 166 2.91 -14.91 -15.05
C ARG A 166 3.89 -14.73 -13.91
N SER A 167 4.43 -13.52 -13.76
CA SER A 167 5.26 -13.16 -12.61
C SER A 167 4.43 -13.09 -11.31
N GLN A 168 3.18 -12.68 -11.39
CA GLN A 168 2.27 -12.59 -10.25
C GLN A 168 1.46 -13.87 -10.05
N GLN A 169 1.35 -14.30 -8.80
CA GLN A 169 0.53 -15.45 -8.45
C GLN A 169 -0.96 -15.10 -8.58
N GLN A 170 -1.70 -15.96 -9.27
CA GLN A 170 -3.16 -15.88 -9.41
C GLN A 170 -3.82 -16.89 -8.48
N LYS A 171 -5.13 -16.70 -8.22
CA LYS A 171 -5.91 -17.70 -7.50
C LYS A 171 -5.86 -19.03 -8.27
N SER A 172 -5.56 -20.11 -7.57
CA SER A 172 -5.40 -21.44 -8.13
C SER A 172 -6.65 -22.29 -7.93
N ILE A 173 -6.94 -23.18 -8.92
CA ILE A 173 -7.96 -24.22 -8.76
C ILE A 173 -7.61 -25.21 -7.65
N PHE A 174 -6.31 -25.44 -7.43
CA PHE A 174 -5.85 -26.18 -6.28
C PHE A 174 -5.74 -25.22 -5.10
N LYS A 175 -6.79 -25.16 -4.28
CA LYS A 175 -6.62 -24.63 -2.93
C LYS A 175 -5.55 -25.52 -2.28
N LYS A 176 -4.33 -25.00 -2.10
CA LYS A 176 -3.47 -25.57 -1.08
C LYS A 176 -4.34 -25.60 0.17
N LYS A 177 -4.68 -26.80 0.68
CA LYS A 177 -5.24 -26.91 2.02
C LYS A 177 -4.20 -26.22 2.89
N ALA A 178 -4.48 -24.99 3.28
CA ALA A 178 -3.68 -24.28 4.21
C ALA A 178 -3.80 -25.03 5.52
N LYS A 179 -2.78 -25.81 5.82
CA LYS A 179 -2.57 -26.39 7.12
C LYS A 179 -2.19 -25.20 7.97
N ASP A 180 -3.10 -24.71 8.78
CA ASP A 180 -2.91 -23.61 9.74
C ASP A 180 -2.29 -22.30 9.14
N THR A 181 -2.77 -21.83 8.00
CA THR A 181 -2.36 -20.50 7.53
C THR A 181 -3.21 -19.44 8.23
N LYS A 182 -2.54 -18.63 9.03
CA LYS A 182 -3.14 -17.41 9.59
C LYS A 182 -3.49 -16.44 8.45
N LYS A 183 -4.67 -15.85 8.51
CA LYS A 183 -5.07 -14.77 7.61
C LYS A 183 -4.67 -13.44 8.23
N LEU A 184 -3.60 -12.86 7.72
CA LEU A 184 -3.06 -11.61 8.22
C LEU A 184 -3.42 -10.44 7.32
N ILE A 185 -3.73 -9.29 7.91
CA ILE A 185 -3.85 -8.01 7.22
C ILE A 185 -2.48 -7.36 7.15
N ARG A 186 -2.07 -6.88 6.00
CA ARG A 186 -0.85 -6.09 5.83
C ARG A 186 -1.21 -4.62 5.68
N MET A 187 -0.71 -3.79 6.58
CA MET A 187 -0.95 -2.35 6.58
C MET A 187 0.33 -1.56 6.76
N LYS A 188 0.38 -0.39 6.14
CA LYS A 188 1.46 0.56 6.36
C LYS A 188 1.05 1.60 7.39
N LEU A 189 1.83 1.74 8.47
CA LEU A 189 1.61 2.72 9.52
C LEU A 189 2.64 3.84 9.43
N SER A 190 2.26 4.95 8.78
CA SER A 190 3.14 6.11 8.56
C SER A 190 2.32 7.31 8.09
N GLY A 191 2.89 8.52 8.19
CA GLY A 191 2.29 9.75 7.69
C GLY A 191 1.64 10.61 8.76
N LEU A 192 0.96 11.66 8.34
CA LEU A 192 0.32 12.64 9.23
C LEU A 192 -1.09 12.19 9.62
N PHE A 193 -1.35 12.07 10.94
CA PHE A 193 -2.67 11.77 11.49
C PHE A 193 -3.36 13.03 11.98
N ILE A 194 -4.57 13.28 11.45
CA ILE A 194 -5.39 14.48 11.71
C ILE A 194 -6.76 14.10 12.26
N GLU A 195 -7.38 15.03 13.00
CA GLU A 195 -8.74 14.85 13.55
C GLU A 195 -9.82 15.05 12.47
N GLU A 196 -9.67 16.11 11.70
CA GLU A 196 -10.65 16.48 10.70
C GLU A 196 -10.52 15.59 9.45
N LYS A 197 -11.61 15.46 8.69
CA LYS A 197 -11.54 14.79 7.39
C LYS A 197 -10.61 15.57 6.46
N PRO A 198 -9.70 14.88 5.74
CA PRO A 198 -8.89 15.54 4.73
C PRO A 198 -9.80 16.24 3.71
N VAL A 199 -9.58 17.51 3.51
CA VAL A 199 -10.26 18.25 2.42
C VAL A 199 -9.55 17.84 1.13
N ASP A 200 -10.34 17.51 0.10
CA ASP A 200 -9.76 17.27 -1.22
C ASP A 200 -9.03 18.53 -1.69
N ALA A 201 -7.72 18.41 -1.83
CA ALA A 201 -6.90 19.50 -2.33
C ALA A 201 -7.37 19.90 -3.73
N SER A 202 -7.48 21.20 -3.99
CA SER A 202 -7.83 21.69 -5.32
C SER A 202 -6.82 21.19 -6.36
N PHE A 203 -7.20 21.15 -7.63
CA PHE A 203 -6.30 20.76 -8.73
C PHE A 203 -4.98 21.57 -8.70
N PHE A 204 -5.04 22.85 -8.38
CA PHE A 204 -3.87 23.71 -8.24
C PHE A 204 -3.01 23.37 -7.02
N ASP A 205 -3.62 23.04 -5.89
CA ASP A 205 -2.87 22.61 -4.70
C ASP A 205 -2.15 21.28 -4.91
N GLN A 206 -2.76 20.36 -5.66
CA GLN A 206 -2.12 19.08 -6.01
C GLN A 206 -0.90 19.25 -6.91
N ILE A 207 -0.91 20.24 -7.83
CA ILE A 207 0.19 20.49 -8.76
C ILE A 207 1.32 21.30 -8.11
N PHE A 208 0.99 22.34 -7.34
CA PHE A 208 1.97 23.32 -6.87
C PHE A 208 2.41 23.12 -5.43
N ASN A 209 1.55 22.59 -4.55
CA ASN A 209 1.85 22.47 -3.13
C ASN A 209 2.02 21.03 -2.66
N ASN A 210 1.59 20.02 -3.43
CA ASN A 210 1.61 18.61 -3.08
C ASN A 210 1.36 18.38 -1.57
N PRO A 211 0.22 18.85 -1.02
CA PRO A 211 -0.03 18.82 0.41
C PRO A 211 0.00 17.37 0.89
N GLU A 212 0.73 17.12 1.97
CA GLU A 212 0.75 15.82 2.63
C GLU A 212 -0.70 15.49 3.04
N LYS A 213 -1.32 14.52 2.37
CA LYS A 213 -2.69 14.09 2.71
C LYS A 213 -2.66 13.45 4.09
N GLY A 214 -3.29 14.11 5.06
CA GLY A 214 -3.46 13.55 6.40
C GLY A 214 -4.39 12.35 6.39
N ILE A 215 -4.12 11.38 7.25
CA ILE A 215 -4.99 10.24 7.54
C ILE A 215 -5.91 10.66 8.69
N GLN A 216 -7.22 10.56 8.50
CA GLN A 216 -8.14 10.85 9.61
C GLN A 216 -8.02 9.77 10.67
N LEU A 217 -7.67 10.16 11.90
CA LEU A 217 -7.47 9.24 13.02
C LEU A 217 -8.71 8.36 13.25
N ARG A 218 -9.91 8.95 13.27
CA ARG A 218 -11.15 8.21 13.49
C ARG A 218 -11.38 7.12 12.45
N THR A 219 -11.16 7.42 11.17
CA THR A 219 -11.30 6.43 10.08
C THR A 219 -10.32 5.28 10.25
N TRP A 220 -9.07 5.57 10.66
CA TRP A 220 -8.07 4.55 10.91
C TRP A 220 -8.45 3.67 12.11
N ILE A 221 -8.96 4.26 13.21
CA ILE A 221 -9.44 3.51 14.39
C ILE A 221 -10.62 2.61 14.01
N ASP A 222 -11.61 3.14 13.27
CA ASP A 222 -12.78 2.36 12.82
C ASP A 222 -12.36 1.18 11.93
N GLU A 223 -11.29 1.34 11.13
CA GLU A 223 -10.71 0.28 10.31
C GLU A 223 -10.08 -0.82 11.19
N ILE A 224 -9.27 -0.46 12.19
CA ILE A 224 -8.70 -1.42 13.14
C ILE A 224 -9.79 -2.15 13.92
N ASP A 225 -10.81 -1.42 14.40
CA ASP A 225 -11.93 -2.02 15.13
C ASP A 225 -12.72 -2.99 14.24
N SER A 226 -12.91 -2.68 12.95
CA SER A 226 -13.54 -3.61 11.99
C SER A 226 -12.73 -4.90 11.78
N TYR A 227 -11.40 -4.79 11.75
CA TYR A 227 -10.51 -5.96 11.69
C TYR A 227 -10.51 -6.75 13.00
N THR A 228 -10.74 -6.08 14.13
CA THR A 228 -10.85 -6.71 15.44
C THR A 228 -12.10 -7.61 15.52
N GLU A 229 -13.21 -7.15 14.94
CA GLU A 229 -14.48 -7.88 14.92
C GLU A 229 -14.55 -9.01 13.88
N ASP A 230 -13.71 -8.96 12.83
CA ASP A 230 -13.72 -9.98 11.75
C ASP A 230 -13.05 -11.29 12.23
N SER A 231 -13.87 -12.32 12.42
CA SER A 231 -13.41 -13.66 12.85
C SER A 231 -12.54 -14.39 11.81
N GLU A 232 -12.51 -13.93 10.56
CA GLU A 232 -11.65 -14.53 9.53
C GLU A 232 -10.19 -13.98 9.58
N ILE A 233 -9.96 -12.93 10.34
CA ILE A 233 -8.65 -12.29 10.48
C ILE A 233 -7.98 -12.80 11.76
N ASP A 234 -6.80 -13.39 11.62
CA ASP A 234 -6.02 -13.96 12.73
C ASP A 234 -5.00 -12.97 13.29
N GLY A 235 -4.65 -11.93 12.52
CA GLY A 235 -3.65 -10.96 12.93
C GLY A 235 -3.37 -9.90 11.89
N MET A 236 -2.34 -9.08 12.15
CA MET A 236 -1.88 -8.06 11.23
C MET A 236 -0.36 -8.00 11.12
N ILE A 237 0.10 -7.52 9.97
CA ILE A 237 1.47 -7.13 9.71
C ILE A 237 1.48 -5.60 9.57
N ILE A 238 2.24 -4.92 10.41
CA ILE A 238 2.46 -3.48 10.36
C ILE A 238 3.81 -3.20 9.70
N GLU A 239 3.81 -2.60 8.51
CA GLU A 239 5.00 -1.97 7.93
C GLU A 239 5.18 -0.61 8.58
N MET A 240 6.10 -0.54 9.56
CA MET A 240 6.29 0.67 10.35
C MET A 240 7.10 1.71 9.58
N GLY A 241 6.51 2.89 9.41
CA GLY A 241 7.20 4.08 8.98
C GLY A 241 7.19 5.14 10.09
N HIS A 242 7.38 6.41 9.73
CA HIS A 242 7.30 7.50 10.70
C HIS A 242 5.90 8.06 10.79
N VAL A 243 5.31 8.03 11.99
CA VAL A 243 3.98 8.60 12.31
C VAL A 243 4.13 10.01 12.83
N LYS A 244 3.40 10.95 12.22
CA LYS A 244 3.31 12.34 12.66
C LYS A 244 1.96 12.54 13.35
N ALA A 245 1.97 12.62 14.67
CA ALA A 245 0.77 12.80 15.48
C ALA A 245 1.09 13.53 16.78
N SER A 246 0.08 14.04 17.50
CA SER A 246 0.22 14.50 18.88
C SER A 246 0.28 13.30 19.84
N PHE A 247 0.80 13.51 21.04
CA PHE A 247 0.91 12.43 22.05
C PHE A 247 -0.46 11.80 22.36
N SER A 248 -1.52 12.61 22.45
CA SER A 248 -2.88 12.10 22.69
C SER A 248 -3.35 11.15 21.58
N LYS A 249 -3.03 11.45 20.31
CA LYS A 249 -3.38 10.58 19.18
C LYS A 249 -2.60 9.25 19.22
N PHE A 250 -1.34 9.27 19.64
CA PHE A 250 -0.59 8.05 19.88
C PHE A 250 -1.27 7.17 20.92
N GLY A 251 -1.80 7.73 22.01
CA GLY A 251 -2.56 7.01 23.01
C GLY A 251 -3.85 6.36 22.47
N GLU A 252 -4.59 7.07 21.60
CA GLU A 252 -5.77 6.51 20.94
C GLU A 252 -5.42 5.39 19.95
N MET A 253 -4.35 5.58 19.17
CA MET A 253 -3.84 4.55 18.25
C MET A 253 -3.37 3.31 19.01
N TYR A 254 -2.61 3.50 20.11
CA TYR A 254 -2.21 2.43 20.99
C TYR A 254 -3.41 1.65 21.51
N SER A 255 -4.44 2.36 22.00
CA SER A 255 -5.67 1.74 22.51
C SER A 255 -6.41 0.92 21.45
N ALA A 256 -6.43 1.36 20.21
CA ALA A 256 -7.02 0.60 19.10
C ALA A 256 -6.24 -0.69 18.82
N LEU A 257 -4.91 -0.62 18.71
CA LEU A 257 -4.06 -1.79 18.53
C LEU A 257 -4.14 -2.75 19.72
N LYS A 258 -4.25 -2.20 20.94
CA LYS A 258 -4.45 -3.02 22.14
C LYS A 258 -5.75 -3.81 22.10
N ARG A 259 -6.87 -3.19 21.71
CA ARG A 259 -8.14 -3.92 21.53
C ARG A 259 -8.01 -5.06 20.53
N PHE A 260 -7.28 -4.83 19.44
CA PHE A 260 -7.01 -5.86 18.44
C PHE A 260 -6.23 -7.05 19.04
N LYS A 261 -5.20 -6.77 19.83
CA LYS A 261 -4.41 -7.80 20.53
C LYS A 261 -5.23 -8.51 21.62
N ASP A 262 -6.00 -7.78 22.41
CA ASP A 262 -6.87 -8.32 23.47
C ASP A 262 -7.97 -9.24 22.93
N ALA A 263 -8.34 -9.08 21.65
CA ALA A 263 -9.21 -10.02 20.91
C ALA A 263 -8.50 -11.35 20.52
N GLY A 264 -7.25 -11.56 20.93
CA GLY A 264 -6.47 -12.77 20.67
C GLY A 264 -5.79 -12.80 19.30
N LYS A 265 -5.69 -11.66 18.63
CA LYS A 265 -5.08 -11.55 17.30
C LYS A 265 -3.61 -11.16 17.41
N THR A 266 -2.77 -11.67 16.49
CA THR A 266 -1.32 -11.44 16.50
C THR A 266 -0.95 -10.16 15.74
N ILE A 267 0.08 -9.45 16.22
CA ILE A 267 0.64 -8.26 15.58
C ILE A 267 2.11 -8.52 15.28
N TYR A 268 2.45 -8.50 13.98
CA TYR A 268 3.83 -8.56 13.49
C TYR A 268 4.22 -7.19 12.97
N VAL A 269 5.45 -6.75 13.26
CA VAL A 269 5.96 -5.46 12.81
C VAL A 269 7.20 -5.66 11.97
N TYR A 270 7.26 -4.98 10.84
CA TYR A 270 8.47 -4.85 10.05
C TYR A 270 8.84 -3.38 9.89
N ALA A 271 10.10 -3.05 10.16
CA ALA A 271 10.63 -1.70 10.00
C ALA A 271 11.85 -1.68 9.08
N ASP A 272 11.73 -0.99 7.96
CA ASP A 272 12.82 -0.71 7.02
C ASP A 272 13.52 0.63 7.30
N LYS A 273 12.98 1.42 8.21
CA LYS A 273 13.46 2.74 8.64
C LYS A 273 13.57 2.80 10.15
N GLY A 274 14.31 3.78 10.64
CA GLY A 274 14.47 4.00 12.08
C GLY A 274 13.12 4.17 12.79
N ILE A 275 12.95 3.51 13.94
CA ILE A 275 11.79 3.63 14.81
C ILE A 275 12.06 4.72 15.85
N SER A 276 11.24 5.78 15.88
CA SER A 276 11.34 6.86 16.87
C SER A 276 10.66 6.49 18.19
N ASN A 277 10.85 7.32 19.24
CA ASN A 277 10.19 7.16 20.53
C ASN A 277 8.71 6.77 20.44
N PHE A 278 7.93 7.61 19.73
CA PHE A 278 6.47 7.44 19.64
C PHE A 278 6.07 6.36 18.65
N ASP A 279 6.86 6.13 17.62
CA ASP A 279 6.67 4.99 16.73
C ASP A 279 6.84 3.68 17.49
N TYR A 280 7.86 3.61 18.39
CA TYR A 280 8.09 2.43 19.24
C TYR A 280 6.94 2.21 20.22
N LEU A 281 6.36 3.28 20.78
CA LEU A 281 5.19 3.17 21.65
C LEU A 281 4.08 2.36 20.97
N LEU A 282 3.76 2.67 19.70
CA LEU A 282 2.71 1.98 18.96
C LEU A 282 3.00 0.50 18.72
N VAL A 283 4.26 0.15 18.50
CA VAL A 283 4.65 -1.22 18.15
C VAL A 283 5.17 -2.03 19.34
N SER A 284 5.29 -1.41 20.52
CA SER A 284 5.80 -2.09 21.73
C SER A 284 4.99 -3.34 22.11
N MET A 285 3.69 -3.37 21.78
CA MET A 285 2.80 -4.51 22.05
C MET A 285 2.86 -5.62 20.99
N ALA A 286 3.63 -5.45 19.91
CA ALA A 286 3.72 -6.47 18.87
C ALA A 286 4.25 -7.80 19.43
N ASP A 287 3.79 -8.90 18.85
CA ASP A 287 4.26 -10.24 19.20
C ASP A 287 5.69 -10.44 18.73
N GLU A 288 6.01 -9.91 17.53
CA GLU A 288 7.35 -9.95 16.97
C GLU A 288 7.66 -8.67 16.21
N ILE A 289 8.85 -8.12 16.36
CA ILE A 289 9.37 -6.92 15.68
C ILE A 289 10.62 -7.29 14.89
N TYR A 290 10.54 -7.11 13.58
CA TYR A 290 11.62 -7.37 12.64
C TYR A 290 12.21 -6.05 12.15
N LEU A 291 13.53 -5.93 12.20
CA LEU A 291 14.26 -4.75 11.73
C LEU A 291 15.03 -5.09 10.45
N ASN A 292 15.14 -4.12 9.55
CA ASN A 292 16.13 -4.19 8.49
C ASN A 292 17.54 -4.04 9.07
N GLU A 293 18.56 -4.58 8.40
CA GLU A 293 19.98 -4.58 8.84
C GLU A 293 20.53 -3.17 9.16
N TYR A 294 19.95 -2.13 8.58
CA TYR A 294 20.41 -0.74 8.79
C TYR A 294 19.42 0.10 9.63
N THR A 295 18.52 -0.55 10.33
CA THR A 295 17.45 0.11 11.11
C THR A 295 17.74 0.10 12.59
N GLY A 296 17.79 1.30 13.20
CA GLY A 296 17.90 1.46 14.68
C GLY A 296 16.58 1.84 15.34
N ILE A 297 16.53 1.73 16.67
CA ILE A 297 15.44 2.20 17.52
C ILE A 297 15.95 3.42 18.32
N TYR A 298 15.37 4.58 18.02
CA TYR A 298 15.80 5.86 18.61
C TYR A 298 14.96 6.18 19.86
N LEU A 299 15.09 5.34 20.87
CA LEU A 299 14.43 5.50 22.15
C LEU A 299 15.29 6.44 23.02
N THR A 300 14.84 7.69 23.20
CA THR A 300 15.64 8.76 23.84
C THR A 300 14.89 9.46 24.96
N GLY A 301 13.69 8.99 25.33
CA GLY A 301 12.84 9.62 26.33
C GLY A 301 12.21 10.93 25.85
N ILE A 302 11.72 11.73 26.79
CA ILE A 302 10.96 12.95 26.50
C ILE A 302 11.82 14.17 26.76
N ARG A 303 11.87 15.08 25.79
CA ARG A 303 12.60 16.34 25.91
C ARG A 303 11.71 17.53 25.55
N VAL A 304 11.64 18.50 26.44
CA VAL A 304 11.02 19.80 26.19
C VAL A 304 12.10 20.83 25.85
N LYS A 305 11.94 21.53 24.72
CA LYS A 305 12.83 22.61 24.28
C LYS A 305 12.06 23.89 24.11
N VAL A 306 12.48 24.95 24.79
CA VAL A 306 11.92 26.29 24.64
C VAL A 306 12.97 27.22 24.04
N THR A 307 12.58 27.97 23.01
CA THR A 307 13.45 28.99 22.38
C THR A 307 13.13 30.36 22.97
N PHE A 308 14.17 31.09 23.40
CA PHE A 308 14.05 32.43 23.98
C PHE A 308 14.51 33.48 22.98
N PHE A 309 13.65 34.49 22.75
CA PHE A 309 13.89 35.54 21.78
C PHE A 309 14.37 36.85 22.40
N ARG A 310 14.47 36.96 23.75
CA ARG A 310 14.88 38.17 24.45
C ARG A 310 16.20 38.73 23.92
N GLY A 311 17.21 37.89 23.69
CA GLY A 311 18.48 38.33 23.14
C GLY A 311 18.39 38.98 21.76
N LEU A 312 17.52 38.42 20.90
CA LEU A 312 17.23 39.03 19.58
C LEU A 312 16.52 40.37 19.72
N LEU A 313 15.51 40.45 20.58
CA LEU A 313 14.76 41.69 20.83
C LEU A 313 15.65 42.79 21.41
N ASP A 314 16.56 42.46 22.34
CA ASP A 314 17.55 43.42 22.86
C ASP A 314 18.45 43.97 21.73
N THR A 315 18.88 43.10 20.80
CA THR A 315 19.71 43.53 19.65
C THR A 315 18.95 44.46 18.69
N LEU A 316 17.64 44.24 18.57
CA LEU A 316 16.75 45.07 17.73
C LEU A 316 16.21 46.28 18.46
N LEU A 317 16.64 46.52 19.71
CA LEU A 317 16.15 47.63 20.59
C LEU A 317 14.62 47.59 20.82
N ILE A 318 14.02 46.37 20.81
CA ILE A 318 12.61 46.16 21.05
C ILE A 318 12.43 45.73 22.51
N VAL A 319 11.60 46.50 23.26
CA VAL A 319 11.26 46.20 24.65
C VAL A 319 9.83 45.68 24.66
N PRO A 320 9.61 44.37 24.92
CA PRO A 320 8.25 43.84 25.05
C PRO A 320 7.67 44.25 26.38
N GLU A 321 6.42 44.71 26.37
CA GLU A 321 5.63 45.01 27.57
C GLU A 321 4.53 43.95 27.69
N VAL A 322 4.44 43.28 28.85
CA VAL A 322 3.46 42.24 29.12
C VAL A 322 2.78 42.48 30.45
N PHE A 323 1.48 42.45 30.44
CA PHE A 323 0.66 42.50 31.65
C PHE A 323 0.23 41.08 32.01
N ARG A 324 0.61 40.64 33.21
CA ARG A 324 0.25 39.30 33.72
C ARG A 324 -0.20 39.40 35.19
N VAL A 325 -1.01 38.43 35.59
CA VAL A 325 -1.42 38.32 37.00
C VAL A 325 -0.30 37.61 37.76
N GLU A 326 0.09 38.21 38.87
CA GLU A 326 1.08 37.64 39.78
C GLU A 326 0.42 37.47 41.16
N HIS A 327 0.82 36.41 41.85
CA HIS A 327 0.47 36.15 43.23
C HIS A 327 1.74 35.94 44.04
N GLU A 328 1.97 36.75 45.07
CA GLU A 328 3.20 36.70 45.90
C GLU A 328 4.50 36.82 45.09
N GLY A 329 4.49 37.58 43.99
CA GLY A 329 5.63 37.79 43.11
C GLY A 329 5.92 36.63 42.14
N LYS A 330 5.05 35.62 42.10
CA LYS A 330 5.11 34.50 41.15
C LYS A 330 4.01 34.55 40.11
N SER A 331 4.32 34.14 38.89
CA SER A 331 3.34 33.99 37.83
C SER A 331 3.55 32.72 37.04
N TYR A 332 2.59 31.83 37.11
CA TYR A 332 2.54 30.60 36.30
C TYR A 332 1.97 30.84 34.89
N LYS A 333 1.66 32.12 34.55
CA LYS A 333 1.33 32.52 33.17
C LYS A 333 2.61 32.82 32.37
N THR A 334 3.33 31.76 32.02
CA THR A 334 4.70 31.80 31.50
C THR A 334 4.80 31.87 29.97
N ALA A 335 3.65 31.99 29.26
CA ALA A 335 3.63 32.07 27.80
C ALA A 335 4.44 33.23 27.20
N ALA A 336 4.60 34.33 27.93
CA ALA A 336 5.40 35.47 27.49
C ALA A 336 6.90 35.38 27.84
N ASP A 337 7.28 34.46 28.69
CA ASP A 337 8.66 34.30 29.17
C ASP A 337 9.72 34.18 28.04
N PRO A 338 9.42 33.51 26.90
CA PRO A 338 10.34 33.46 25.77
C PRO A 338 10.74 34.83 25.19
N PHE A 339 9.90 35.84 25.39
CA PHE A 339 10.15 37.20 24.93
C PHE A 339 10.72 38.12 26.03
N LEU A 340 10.43 37.81 27.29
CA LEU A 340 10.84 38.59 28.46
C LEU A 340 12.21 38.16 29.02
N ASN A 341 12.48 36.87 29.00
CA ASN A 341 13.63 36.26 29.64
C ASN A 341 14.61 35.66 28.61
N ARG A 342 15.87 35.48 28.99
CA ARG A 342 16.88 34.78 28.18
C ARG A 342 16.98 33.28 28.51
N LYS A 343 16.31 32.84 29.58
CA LYS A 343 16.24 31.46 30.06
C LYS A 343 14.90 31.24 30.75
N MET A 344 14.56 30.00 31.01
CA MET A 344 13.35 29.65 31.75
C MET A 344 13.34 30.31 33.14
N SER A 345 12.19 30.88 33.54
CA SER A 345 11.90 31.21 34.93
C SER A 345 11.74 29.92 35.74
N ASP A 346 11.77 30.05 37.07
CA ASP A 346 11.60 28.89 37.96
C ASP A 346 10.18 28.32 37.82
N GLU A 347 9.17 29.14 37.69
CA GLU A 347 7.76 28.78 37.45
C GLU A 347 7.57 28.07 36.08
N MET A 348 8.26 28.57 35.05
CA MET A 348 8.23 27.92 33.73
C MET A 348 8.91 26.55 33.79
N ARG A 349 10.01 26.43 34.51
CA ARG A 349 10.72 25.18 34.66
C ARG A 349 9.89 24.16 35.43
N GLU A 350 9.21 24.59 36.50
CA GLU A 350 8.29 23.77 37.28
C GLU A 350 7.15 23.25 36.40
N ASN A 351 6.42 24.13 35.69
CA ASN A 351 5.32 23.76 34.80
C ASN A 351 5.73 22.76 33.71
N TYR A 352 6.84 23.03 33.02
CA TYR A 352 7.32 22.12 31.97
C TYR A 352 7.95 20.84 32.53
N GLY A 353 8.53 20.89 33.73
CA GLY A 353 9.04 19.73 34.44
C GLY A 353 7.90 18.76 34.77
N GLU A 354 6.86 19.24 35.46
CA GLU A 354 5.68 18.43 35.79
C GLU A 354 5.01 17.83 34.54
N LEU A 355 4.84 18.63 33.48
CA LEU A 355 4.28 18.14 32.22
C LEU A 355 5.17 17.06 31.59
N ALA A 356 6.51 17.25 31.58
CA ALA A 356 7.43 16.28 31.03
C ALA A 356 7.42 14.98 31.83
N ASP A 357 7.36 15.07 33.17
CA ASP A 357 7.31 13.93 34.08
C ASP A 357 6.02 13.11 33.90
N ASP A 358 4.88 13.79 33.75
CA ASP A 358 3.60 13.12 33.50
C ASP A 358 3.58 12.43 32.12
N LEU A 359 4.07 13.10 31.06
CA LEU A 359 4.19 12.50 29.75
C LEU A 359 5.19 11.32 29.75
N TYR A 360 6.28 11.43 30.49
CA TYR A 360 7.27 10.36 30.60
C TYR A 360 6.70 9.13 31.33
N LYS A 361 5.95 9.34 32.42
CA LYS A 361 5.26 8.25 33.13
C LYS A 361 4.29 7.51 32.19
N LEU A 362 3.47 8.26 31.41
CA LEU A 362 2.57 7.65 30.42
C LEU A 362 3.36 6.88 29.34
N PHE A 363 4.46 7.46 28.86
CA PHE A 363 5.31 6.84 27.84
C PHE A 363 5.94 5.54 28.32
N VAL A 364 6.51 5.56 29.54
CA VAL A 364 7.03 4.36 30.20
C VAL A 364 5.93 3.33 30.40
N GLY A 365 4.75 3.74 30.89
CA GLY A 365 3.61 2.87 31.12
C GLY A 365 3.15 2.12 29.86
N TYR A 366 3.03 2.81 28.72
CA TYR A 366 2.65 2.19 27.44
C TYR A 366 3.69 1.13 26.98
N ILE A 367 4.98 1.43 27.10
CA ILE A 367 6.04 0.50 26.69
C ILE A 367 6.10 -0.70 27.65
N SER A 368 6.02 -0.44 28.97
CA SER A 368 6.00 -1.48 30.00
C SER A 368 4.84 -2.45 29.79
N GLU A 369 3.63 -1.91 29.56
CA GLU A 369 2.45 -2.73 29.27
C GLU A 369 2.64 -3.54 27.97
N GLY A 370 3.09 -2.88 26.90
CA GLY A 370 3.25 -3.51 25.59
C GLY A 370 4.27 -4.66 25.63
N ARG A 371 5.41 -4.46 26.30
CA ARG A 371 6.48 -5.46 26.42
C ARG A 371 6.33 -6.40 27.62
N SER A 372 5.33 -6.18 28.47
CA SER A 372 5.18 -6.91 29.73
C SER A 372 6.41 -6.77 30.63
N TRP A 373 7.00 -5.58 30.68
CA TRP A 373 8.15 -5.23 31.52
C TRP A 373 7.70 -4.47 32.75
N ASP A 374 8.53 -4.49 33.82
CA ASP A 374 8.36 -3.55 34.91
C ASP A 374 8.87 -2.14 34.50
N GLU A 375 8.32 -1.10 35.15
CA GLU A 375 8.63 0.28 34.81
C GLU A 375 10.12 0.64 35.02
N ASN A 376 10.79 0.08 36.02
CA ASN A 376 12.19 0.37 36.26
C ASN A 376 13.08 -0.19 35.14
N HIS A 377 12.79 -1.41 34.69
CA HIS A 377 13.49 -1.99 33.55
C HIS A 377 13.24 -1.17 32.27
N THR A 378 12.00 -0.75 32.06
CA THR A 378 11.66 0.11 30.89
C THR A 378 12.43 1.44 30.94
N GLN A 379 12.55 2.07 32.11
CA GLN A 379 13.33 3.30 32.31
C GLN A 379 14.82 3.06 32.02
N GLU A 380 15.38 1.97 32.52
CA GLU A 380 16.77 1.59 32.23
C GLU A 380 17.02 1.41 30.72
N ILE A 381 16.10 0.77 30.00
CA ILE A 381 16.18 0.62 28.55
C ILE A 381 16.11 1.98 27.85
N ILE A 382 15.24 2.89 28.27
CA ILE A 382 15.15 4.25 27.71
C ILE A 382 16.43 5.05 27.98
N ASP A 383 16.98 4.98 29.18
CA ASP A 383 18.18 5.72 29.60
C ASP A 383 19.44 5.24 28.87
N ASN A 384 19.51 3.95 28.51
CA ASN A 384 20.59 3.37 27.71
C ASN A 384 20.46 3.62 26.19
N GLY A 385 19.32 4.16 25.72
CA GLY A 385 19.11 4.51 24.32
C GLY A 385 19.88 5.75 23.86
N PRO A 386 19.90 6.06 22.58
CA PRO A 386 19.29 5.34 21.47
C PRO A 386 20.08 4.11 20.99
N TYR A 387 19.39 3.14 20.41
CA TYR A 387 19.96 1.92 19.85
C TYR A 387 20.12 2.09 18.33
N TYR A 388 21.31 2.53 17.91
CA TYR A 388 21.56 2.91 16.50
C TYR A 388 21.64 1.74 15.54
N ILE A 389 22.03 0.58 16.03
CA ILE A 389 22.15 -0.65 15.23
C ILE A 389 21.14 -1.69 15.72
N PRO A 390 20.60 -2.53 14.82
CA PRO A 390 19.54 -3.46 15.17
C PRO A 390 19.98 -4.53 16.15
N GLN A 391 21.27 -4.92 16.14
CA GLN A 391 21.82 -5.91 17.10
C GLN A 391 21.69 -5.44 18.54
N ASP A 392 21.96 -4.15 18.81
CA ASP A 392 21.84 -3.58 20.16
C ASP A 392 20.37 -3.51 20.60
N ALA A 393 19.46 -3.18 19.66
CA ALA A 393 18.03 -3.18 19.94
C ALA A 393 17.51 -4.58 20.27
N ILE A 394 17.99 -5.61 19.56
CA ILE A 394 17.66 -7.02 19.86
C ILE A 394 18.24 -7.45 21.21
N ALA A 395 19.50 -7.11 21.50
CA ALA A 395 20.12 -7.42 22.77
C ALA A 395 19.40 -6.78 23.96
N ALA A 396 18.80 -5.60 23.76
CA ALA A 396 17.97 -4.90 24.73
C ALA A 396 16.51 -5.42 24.80
N GLY A 397 16.12 -6.40 23.97
CA GLY A 397 14.75 -6.93 23.92
C GLY A 397 13.73 -6.01 23.24
N LEU A 398 14.19 -4.98 22.52
CA LEU A 398 13.32 -4.03 21.81
C LEU A 398 12.83 -4.58 20.46
N ALA A 399 13.54 -5.53 19.88
CA ALA A 399 13.18 -6.22 18.65
C ALA A 399 13.58 -7.69 18.73
N ASP A 400 13.07 -8.52 17.81
CA ASP A 400 13.21 -9.97 17.86
C ASP A 400 14.22 -10.49 16.84
N SER A 401 14.28 -9.90 15.63
CA SER A 401 15.19 -10.39 14.59
C SER A 401 15.47 -9.32 13.52
N ILE A 402 16.48 -9.63 12.69
CA ILE A 402 16.84 -8.85 11.51
C ILE A 402 16.37 -9.64 10.29
N MET A 403 15.65 -8.98 9.38
CA MET A 403 15.22 -9.56 8.11
C MET A 403 15.32 -8.54 6.98
N TYR A 404 15.65 -9.02 5.78
CA TYR A 404 15.46 -8.23 4.57
C TYR A 404 13.98 -8.27 4.13
N PRO A 405 13.49 -7.28 3.35
CA PRO A 405 12.08 -7.22 2.94
C PRO A 405 11.60 -8.48 2.24
N ASP A 406 12.42 -9.06 1.36
CA ASP A 406 12.14 -10.29 0.62
C ASP A 406 12.05 -11.51 1.56
N GLN A 407 12.91 -11.59 2.56
CA GLN A 407 12.85 -12.64 3.57
C GLN A 407 11.59 -12.54 4.43
N PHE A 408 11.19 -11.32 4.78
CA PHE A 408 9.97 -11.08 5.54
C PHE A 408 8.71 -11.38 4.72
N ASP A 409 8.72 -11.13 3.41
CA ASP A 409 7.61 -11.48 2.51
C ASP A 409 7.43 -13.00 2.33
N ASP A 410 8.50 -13.77 2.51
CA ASP A 410 8.49 -15.24 2.41
C ASP A 410 8.20 -15.93 3.76
N TYR A 411 8.33 -15.20 4.90
CA TYR A 411 8.07 -15.69 6.26
C TYR A 411 6.58 -15.78 6.55
#